data_bb03171d5da3cc1671ff00862fd57b09
#
_entry.id   bb03171d5da3cc1671ff00862fd57b09
#
_cell.length_a   1.000
_cell.length_b   1.000
_cell.length_c   1.000
_cell.angle_alpha   90.00
_cell.angle_beta   90.00
_cell.angle_gamma   90.00
#
_symmetry.space_group_name_H-M   'P 1'
#
loop_
_entity.id
_entity.type
_entity.pdbx_description
1 polymer ?
#
loop_
_entity_poly.entity_id
_entity_poly.type
_entity_poly.pdbx_seq_one_letter_code
_entity_poly.pdbx_strand_id
1 'polypeptide(L)'
;MVGRLEGMNDAIDEFPGLKARTLRFTCGAPRSARAIGDGSRALFLRSDGPEDTVTSLWMSVIGSDGDTDEILLADPRTLLADADAEDVPAEEKARRERAREGGSGIVGYSVDAAGNRVAFTINGQLFLTDIAAGVTRGIAIDEPEFKPVLNPRISPDGRHIMYTTGTYLVDVDLADVSDTTDAAEDAGDAVSIVASVPQDDADDVADTQDGTQDDAQSDAAESQAGEWKIGLAEFAAGEEMDRYDGFWWSPDSKYVLFETFDASHEQTWYIADPADPTKPAQARRYPQAMTANADVHLTLLELGYDTDGCYYGGIAHNVEWDRESYEYLAAVSWTEGHEPLLLVQDRLQQHDQVLAVHVGEPIVTMSAPENGFTDEDGSEVETFSIAIPEYAPGEEPGTTRVLEEHSNDCWLDLIAGTPAYTPDGRLVCAMNDMDADTNRLTVDGTPFTPKGLQVREVLDVTDNDVLCVVQRTPELLPAADLPFLWQSNADDHDARSFDVVSIRYDGDWEPLTYVPGQWTMSRAGDGCVVTGRGMDDAAMQMQHCMNVRTTDGDGDGVDAADMMSMVVSPIENHAETPGFMPNVRFVRLGERALYAAVI
;
A
#
# COMPACT_ATOMS: atom_id res chain seq x y z
N MET A 1 -47.25 8.58 -19.26
CA MET A 1 -46.31 7.57 -19.80
C MET A 1 -45.31 8.19 -20.77
N VAL A 2 -45.72 9.10 -21.67
CA VAL A 2 -44.82 9.76 -22.63
C VAL A 2 -43.73 10.62 -21.94
N GLY A 3 -44.07 11.45 -20.97
CA GLY A 3 -43.11 12.32 -20.28
C GLY A 3 -42.07 11.60 -19.40
N ARG A 4 -42.34 10.31 -19.05
CA ARG A 4 -41.35 9.48 -18.31
C ARG A 4 -40.30 8.84 -19.25
N LEU A 5 -40.66 8.69 -20.53
CA LEU A 5 -39.75 8.19 -21.57
C LEU A 5 -38.85 9.30 -22.13
N GLU A 6 -39.35 10.55 -22.19
CA GLU A 6 -38.56 11.71 -22.62
C GLU A 6 -37.44 12.02 -21.61
N GLY A 7 -37.72 12.09 -20.32
CA GLY A 7 -36.70 12.34 -19.30
C GLY A 7 -35.67 11.20 -19.16
N MET A 8 -36.03 9.96 -19.49
CA MET A 8 -35.09 8.83 -19.50
C MET A 8 -34.16 8.85 -20.71
N ASN A 9 -34.60 9.32 -21.86
CA ASN A 9 -33.75 9.51 -23.04
C ASN A 9 -32.75 10.63 -22.80
N ASP A 10 -33.14 11.74 -22.19
CA ASP A 10 -32.26 12.85 -21.86
C ASP A 10 -31.15 12.39 -20.91
N ALA A 11 -31.47 11.60 -19.88
CA ALA A 11 -30.49 11.07 -18.93
C ALA A 11 -29.49 10.10 -19.60
N ILE A 12 -29.93 9.30 -20.57
CA ILE A 12 -29.04 8.39 -21.34
C ILE A 12 -28.11 9.20 -22.25
N ASP A 13 -28.62 10.24 -22.90
CA ASP A 13 -27.83 11.08 -23.79
C ASP A 13 -26.80 11.93 -23.04
N GLU A 14 -27.10 12.34 -21.80
CA GLU A 14 -26.20 13.11 -20.94
C GLU A 14 -25.17 12.23 -20.20
N PHE A 15 -25.44 10.93 -20.03
CA PHE A 15 -24.62 10.01 -19.22
C PHE A 15 -23.13 9.97 -19.60
N PRO A 16 -22.73 9.92 -20.91
CA PRO A 16 -21.30 9.88 -21.25
C PRO A 16 -20.58 11.16 -20.81
N GLY A 17 -21.23 12.32 -20.98
CA GLY A 17 -20.67 13.60 -20.54
C GLY A 17 -20.57 13.70 -19.01
N LEU A 18 -21.61 13.29 -18.31
CA LEU A 18 -21.63 13.26 -16.85
C LEU A 18 -20.57 12.30 -16.29
N LYS A 19 -20.50 11.08 -16.83
CA LYS A 19 -19.48 10.09 -16.44
C LYS A 19 -18.05 10.60 -16.65
N ALA A 20 -17.80 11.39 -17.72
CA ALA A 20 -16.48 11.97 -17.98
C ALA A 20 -16.13 13.09 -16.99
N ARG A 21 -17.05 14.05 -16.75
CA ARG A 21 -16.80 15.19 -15.85
C ARG A 21 -16.65 14.78 -14.38
N THR A 22 -17.36 13.74 -13.96
CA THR A 22 -17.33 13.21 -12.58
C THR A 22 -16.24 12.16 -12.35
N LEU A 23 -15.32 11.95 -13.31
CA LEU A 23 -14.35 10.85 -13.31
C LEU A 23 -15.01 9.49 -12.98
N ARG A 24 -16.08 9.16 -13.70
CA ARG A 24 -16.88 7.93 -13.48
C ARG A 24 -17.61 7.90 -12.14
N PHE A 25 -18.12 9.05 -11.69
CA PHE A 25 -18.83 9.23 -10.42
C PHE A 25 -17.95 9.00 -9.18
N THR A 26 -16.65 9.28 -9.30
CA THR A 26 -15.69 9.16 -8.20
C THR A 26 -15.35 10.51 -7.55
N CYS A 27 -15.49 11.64 -8.27
CA CYS A 27 -15.32 12.95 -7.66
C CYS A 27 -16.37 13.18 -6.57
N GLY A 28 -15.95 13.70 -5.42
CA GLY A 28 -16.78 13.90 -4.24
C GLY A 28 -17.07 12.64 -3.42
N ALA A 29 -16.76 11.43 -3.93
CA ALA A 29 -16.86 10.22 -3.13
C ALA A 29 -15.69 10.10 -2.14
N PRO A 30 -15.95 9.73 -0.88
CA PRO A 30 -14.87 9.43 0.06
C PRO A 30 -14.16 8.14 -0.35
N ARG A 31 -12.81 8.12 -0.21
CA ARG A 31 -11.96 6.98 -0.62
C ARG A 31 -10.74 6.83 0.27
N SER A 32 -10.02 5.73 0.11
CA SER A 32 -8.77 5.43 0.82
C SER A 32 -8.90 5.56 2.33
N ALA A 33 -10.00 5.02 2.88
CA ALA A 33 -10.29 5.11 4.29
C ALA A 33 -9.39 4.20 5.13
N ARG A 34 -8.93 4.73 6.28
CA ARG A 34 -8.13 3.98 7.24
C ARG A 34 -8.51 4.36 8.66
N ALA A 35 -8.95 3.39 9.47
CA ALA A 35 -9.07 3.55 10.91
C ALA A 35 -7.67 3.66 11.53
N ILE A 36 -7.46 4.53 12.51
CA ILE A 36 -6.15 4.81 13.11
C ILE A 36 -6.21 4.86 14.64
N GLY A 37 -5.08 4.57 15.27
CA GLY A 37 -4.93 4.60 16.73
C GLY A 37 -5.81 3.59 17.42
N ASP A 38 -6.64 4.06 18.34
CA ASP A 38 -7.61 3.25 19.10
C ASP A 38 -8.93 2.99 18.35
N GLY A 39 -9.03 3.45 17.09
CA GLY A 39 -10.22 3.33 16.26
C GLY A 39 -11.23 4.46 16.43
N SER A 40 -10.99 5.43 17.31
CA SER A 40 -11.83 6.62 17.47
C SER A 40 -11.68 7.62 16.32
N ARG A 41 -10.66 7.45 15.49
CA ARG A 41 -10.32 8.31 14.35
C ARG A 41 -10.20 7.48 13.08
N ALA A 42 -10.64 8.07 11.96
CA ALA A 42 -10.48 7.48 10.65
C ALA A 42 -10.10 8.55 9.63
N LEU A 43 -9.02 8.30 8.89
CA LEU A 43 -8.58 9.16 7.78
C LEU A 43 -9.27 8.74 6.49
N PHE A 44 -9.54 9.72 5.63
CA PHE A 44 -10.05 9.46 4.28
C PHE A 44 -9.76 10.64 3.35
N LEU A 45 -9.86 10.39 2.05
CA LEU A 45 -9.71 11.40 1.01
C LEU A 45 -11.08 11.71 0.40
N ARG A 46 -11.38 13.01 0.18
CA ARG A 46 -12.62 13.44 -0.48
C ARG A 46 -12.42 14.82 -1.13
N SER A 47 -12.99 15.03 -2.31
CA SER A 47 -13.13 16.37 -2.93
C SER A 47 -14.48 16.99 -2.58
N ASP A 48 -14.62 18.31 -2.79
CA ASP A 48 -15.77 19.08 -2.29
C ASP A 48 -17.06 18.83 -3.08
N GLY A 49 -16.97 18.29 -4.29
CA GLY A 49 -18.16 18.08 -5.11
C GLY A 49 -17.95 17.13 -6.31
N PRO A 50 -19.04 16.87 -7.05
CA PRO A 50 -19.07 15.80 -8.05
C PRO A 50 -18.24 16.06 -9.31
N GLU A 51 -17.88 17.29 -9.60
CA GLU A 51 -16.99 17.66 -10.72
C GLU A 51 -15.64 18.22 -10.23
N ASP A 52 -15.42 18.18 -8.92
CA ASP A 52 -14.18 18.61 -8.29
C ASP A 52 -13.15 17.48 -8.27
N THR A 53 -12.04 17.67 -8.97
CA THR A 53 -10.95 16.69 -9.05
C THR A 53 -9.91 16.81 -7.95
N VAL A 54 -9.90 17.94 -7.19
CA VAL A 54 -8.92 18.21 -6.14
C VAL A 54 -9.33 17.54 -4.84
N THR A 55 -8.61 16.52 -4.44
CA THR A 55 -8.90 15.73 -3.25
C THR A 55 -8.17 16.28 -2.04
N SER A 56 -8.87 16.43 -0.93
CA SER A 56 -8.38 16.87 0.39
C SER A 56 -8.28 15.70 1.37
N LEU A 57 -7.46 15.84 2.41
CA LEU A 57 -7.34 14.89 3.51
C LEU A 57 -8.31 15.28 4.64
N TRP A 58 -9.14 14.33 5.02
CA TRP A 58 -10.17 14.45 6.05
C TRP A 58 -9.98 13.42 7.16
N MET A 59 -10.55 13.71 8.31
CA MET A 59 -10.60 12.79 9.45
C MET A 59 -12.02 12.76 10.03
N SER A 60 -12.57 11.56 10.18
CA SER A 60 -13.76 11.30 10.98
C SER A 60 -13.37 10.98 12.40
N VAL A 61 -14.08 11.52 13.38
CA VAL A 61 -13.84 11.34 14.80
C VAL A 61 -15.12 10.87 15.49
N ILE A 62 -15.00 9.87 16.36
CA ILE A 62 -16.05 9.43 17.28
C ILE A 62 -15.56 9.69 18.70
N GLY A 63 -16.21 10.60 19.41
CA GLY A 63 -15.90 10.93 20.80
C GLY A 63 -16.31 9.82 21.76
N SER A 64 -15.73 9.84 22.96
CA SER A 64 -16.07 8.89 24.03
C SER A 64 -17.53 8.98 24.53
N ASP A 65 -18.20 10.09 24.24
CA ASP A 65 -19.63 10.35 24.49
C ASP A 65 -20.53 9.91 23.31
N GLY A 66 -19.93 9.45 22.22
CA GLY A 66 -20.61 9.04 21.00
C GLY A 66 -20.91 10.19 20.02
N ASP A 67 -20.44 11.42 20.30
CA ASP A 67 -20.50 12.51 19.34
C ASP A 67 -19.57 12.25 18.16
N THR A 68 -19.99 12.66 16.96
CA THR A 68 -19.26 12.42 15.72
C THR A 68 -18.97 13.74 15.00
N ASP A 69 -17.81 13.84 14.37
CA ASP A 69 -17.38 15.01 13.59
C ASP A 69 -16.54 14.62 12.40
N GLU A 70 -16.53 15.46 11.34
CA GLU A 70 -15.63 15.38 10.20
C GLU A 70 -14.72 16.62 10.18
N ILE A 71 -13.42 16.40 10.23
CA ILE A 71 -12.41 17.45 10.31
C ILE A 71 -11.59 17.48 9.02
N LEU A 72 -11.54 18.64 8.35
CA LEU A 72 -10.62 18.87 7.24
C LEU A 72 -9.21 19.08 7.79
N LEU A 73 -8.30 18.15 7.51
CA LEU A 73 -6.91 18.20 7.97
C LEU A 73 -6.00 18.97 7.00
N ALA A 74 -6.16 18.73 5.69
CA ALA A 74 -5.34 19.37 4.68
C ALA A 74 -6.16 19.65 3.40
N ASP A 75 -6.21 20.92 3.01
CA ASP A 75 -6.79 21.38 1.74
C ASP A 75 -5.65 21.79 0.79
N PRO A 76 -5.46 21.08 -0.33
CA PRO A 76 -4.42 21.39 -1.31
C PRO A 76 -4.45 22.84 -1.81
N ARG A 77 -5.64 23.43 -1.94
CA ARG A 77 -5.81 24.81 -2.45
C ARG A 77 -5.31 25.87 -1.47
N THR A 78 -5.25 25.54 -0.18
CA THR A 78 -4.66 26.43 0.83
C THR A 78 -3.15 26.24 0.96
N LEU A 79 -2.64 25.07 0.59
CA LEU A 79 -1.23 24.71 0.70
C LEU A 79 -0.42 25.11 -0.55
N LEU A 80 -1.00 25.00 -1.73
CA LEU A 80 -0.38 25.35 -3.01
C LEU A 80 -1.30 26.23 -3.85
N ALA A 81 -0.75 27.34 -4.40
CA ALA A 81 -1.48 28.23 -5.29
C ALA A 81 -1.95 27.54 -6.60
N ASP A 82 -1.20 26.54 -7.05
CA ASP A 82 -1.43 25.80 -8.30
C ASP A 82 -1.79 24.32 -8.03
N ALA A 83 -2.59 24.06 -6.98
CA ALA A 83 -2.99 22.69 -6.61
C ALA A 83 -3.74 21.93 -7.72
N ASP A 84 -4.37 22.66 -8.65
CA ASP A 84 -5.10 22.13 -9.80
C ASP A 84 -4.16 21.81 -10.99
N ALA A 85 -2.88 22.19 -10.93
CA ALA A 85 -1.93 21.91 -12.01
C ALA A 85 -1.55 20.43 -12.03
N GLU A 86 -1.56 19.83 -13.21
CA GLU A 86 -1.11 18.43 -13.45
C GLU A 86 0.42 18.38 -13.64
N ASP A 87 1.19 19.02 -12.78
CA ASP A 87 2.66 18.92 -12.82
C ASP A 87 3.13 17.72 -11.98
N VAL A 88 2.68 16.54 -12.40
CA VAL A 88 2.96 15.27 -11.73
C VAL A 88 4.19 14.64 -12.39
N PRO A 89 5.17 14.16 -11.60
CA PRO A 89 6.32 13.41 -12.14
C PRO A 89 5.90 12.23 -13.01
N ALA A 90 6.69 11.92 -14.04
CA ALA A 90 6.34 10.91 -15.04
C ALA A 90 6.13 9.51 -14.42
N GLU A 91 6.95 9.14 -13.45
CA GLU A 91 6.87 7.89 -12.70
C GLU A 91 5.57 7.81 -11.87
N GLU A 92 5.23 8.87 -11.17
CA GLU A 92 3.98 8.95 -10.40
C GLU A 92 2.75 8.91 -11.33
N LYS A 93 2.82 9.59 -12.47
CA LYS A 93 1.77 9.49 -13.48
C LYS A 93 1.60 8.06 -13.98
N ALA A 94 2.69 7.36 -14.25
CA ALA A 94 2.66 5.95 -14.66
C ALA A 94 2.09 5.04 -13.56
N ARG A 95 2.45 5.27 -12.29
CA ARG A 95 1.88 4.55 -11.14
C ARG A 95 0.37 4.77 -11.05
N ARG A 96 -0.09 6.03 -11.11
CA ARG A 96 -1.53 6.37 -11.06
C ARG A 96 -2.31 5.76 -12.22
N GLU A 97 -1.74 5.76 -13.43
CA GLU A 97 -2.37 5.13 -14.59
C GLU A 97 -2.57 3.62 -14.36
N ARG A 98 -1.59 2.91 -13.80
CA ARG A 98 -1.68 1.48 -13.44
C ARG A 98 -2.69 1.24 -12.32
N ALA A 99 -2.58 1.97 -11.23
CA ALA A 99 -3.53 1.90 -10.11
C ALA A 99 -4.93 2.47 -10.44
N ARG A 100 -5.12 3.00 -11.67
CA ARG A 100 -6.38 3.63 -12.12
C ARG A 100 -6.85 4.76 -11.21
N GLU A 101 -5.91 5.43 -10.58
CA GLU A 101 -6.14 6.59 -9.74
C GLU A 101 -6.32 7.84 -10.61
N GLY A 102 -7.47 8.48 -10.49
CA GLY A 102 -7.77 9.76 -11.16
C GLY A 102 -7.86 10.91 -10.16
N GLY A 103 -7.77 12.13 -10.68
CA GLY A 103 -7.89 13.35 -9.87
C GLY A 103 -6.56 14.03 -9.59
N SER A 104 -6.62 15.11 -8.81
CA SER A 104 -5.49 15.94 -8.41
C SER A 104 -5.54 16.21 -6.90
N GLY A 105 -4.63 17.03 -6.38
CA GLY A 105 -4.49 17.26 -4.96
C GLY A 105 -3.82 16.08 -4.24
N ILE A 106 -4.37 15.66 -3.09
CA ILE A 106 -3.85 14.54 -2.30
C ILE A 106 -4.47 13.25 -2.83
N VAL A 107 -3.66 12.40 -3.45
CA VAL A 107 -4.14 11.13 -4.05
C VAL A 107 -3.82 9.92 -3.19
N GLY A 108 -2.83 10.02 -2.32
CA GLY A 108 -2.44 8.99 -1.36
C GLY A 108 -1.77 9.62 -0.15
N TYR A 109 -1.70 8.88 0.93
CA TYR A 109 -1.04 9.31 2.17
C TYR A 109 -0.44 8.13 2.92
N SER A 110 0.52 8.42 3.79
CA SER A 110 1.11 7.49 4.75
C SER A 110 0.90 8.02 6.16
N VAL A 111 0.61 7.14 7.11
CA VAL A 111 0.36 7.50 8.52
C VAL A 111 1.28 6.67 9.43
N ASP A 112 1.79 7.28 10.51
CA ASP A 112 2.59 6.61 11.53
C ASP A 112 1.77 5.57 12.32
N ALA A 113 2.43 4.67 13.05
CA ALA A 113 1.74 3.60 13.78
C ALA A 113 0.77 4.12 14.86
N ALA A 114 1.08 5.26 15.47
CA ALA A 114 0.24 5.89 16.49
C ALA A 114 -0.95 6.67 15.92
N GLY A 115 -0.98 6.90 14.58
CA GLY A 115 -2.02 7.69 13.94
C GLY A 115 -1.97 9.18 14.32
N ASN A 116 -0.77 9.75 14.47
CA ASN A 116 -0.58 11.13 14.89
C ASN A 116 -0.02 12.02 13.78
N ARG A 117 0.73 11.47 12.84
CA ARG A 117 1.38 12.18 11.75
C ARG A 117 1.03 11.55 10.41
N VAL A 118 0.80 12.40 9.40
CA VAL A 118 0.43 11.96 8.04
C VAL A 118 1.33 12.65 7.02
N ALA A 119 2.00 11.86 6.19
CA ALA A 119 2.82 12.34 5.08
C ALA A 119 2.11 12.12 3.75
N PHE A 120 2.20 13.08 2.84
CA PHE A 120 1.64 13.00 1.49
C PHE A 120 2.33 13.97 0.52
N THR A 121 2.06 13.82 -0.76
CA THR A 121 2.52 14.76 -1.79
C THR A 121 1.36 15.46 -2.47
N ILE A 122 1.62 16.71 -2.87
CA ILE A 122 0.80 17.47 -3.81
C ILE A 122 1.73 17.96 -4.92
N ASN A 123 1.48 17.56 -6.18
CA ASN A 123 2.31 17.95 -7.34
C ASN A 123 3.82 17.71 -7.10
N GLY A 124 4.19 16.58 -6.49
CA GLY A 124 5.58 16.23 -6.20
C GLY A 124 6.24 17.01 -5.07
N GLN A 125 5.51 17.84 -4.34
CA GLN A 125 5.98 18.50 -3.12
C GLN A 125 5.52 17.73 -1.88
N LEU A 126 6.40 17.59 -0.88
CA LEU A 126 6.16 16.83 0.33
C LEU A 126 5.49 17.68 1.41
N PHE A 127 4.50 17.11 2.08
CA PHE A 127 3.78 17.72 3.19
C PHE A 127 3.66 16.75 4.36
N LEU A 128 3.62 17.33 5.56
CA LEU A 128 3.37 16.65 6.82
C LEU A 128 2.19 17.29 7.53
N THR A 129 1.23 16.50 7.98
CA THR A 129 0.16 16.90 8.90
C THR A 129 0.43 16.31 10.28
N ASP A 130 0.51 17.16 11.30
CA ASP A 130 0.43 16.76 12.71
C ASP A 130 -1.04 16.84 13.14
N ILE A 131 -1.65 15.68 13.41
CA ILE A 131 -3.08 15.57 13.71
C ILE A 131 -3.39 16.22 15.07
N ALA A 132 -2.53 16.02 16.07
CA ALA A 132 -2.76 16.54 17.43
C ALA A 132 -2.64 18.06 17.47
N ALA A 133 -1.69 18.64 16.73
CA ALA A 133 -1.52 20.07 16.60
C ALA A 133 -2.56 20.71 15.64
N GLY A 134 -3.19 19.91 14.77
CA GLY A 134 -4.08 20.40 13.71
C GLY A 134 -3.36 21.27 12.67
N VAL A 135 -2.08 20.96 12.40
CA VAL A 135 -1.21 21.77 11.53
C VAL A 135 -0.69 20.93 10.37
N THR A 136 -0.82 21.47 9.15
CA THR A 136 -0.18 20.93 7.95
C THR A 136 0.90 21.91 7.47
N ARG A 137 2.10 21.37 7.21
CA ARG A 137 3.24 22.14 6.69
C ARG A 137 3.89 21.48 5.48
N GLY A 138 4.45 22.28 4.59
CA GLY A 138 5.35 21.77 3.55
C GLY A 138 6.71 21.44 4.13
N ILE A 139 7.35 20.42 3.57
CA ILE A 139 8.75 20.06 3.84
C ILE A 139 9.57 20.57 2.67
N ALA A 140 10.55 21.43 2.96
CA ALA A 140 11.41 22.00 1.93
C ALA A 140 12.41 20.96 1.43
N ILE A 141 12.31 20.61 0.14
CA ILE A 141 13.29 19.79 -0.58
C ILE A 141 13.94 20.72 -1.61
N ASP A 142 15.06 21.29 -1.28
CA ASP A 142 15.67 22.34 -2.10
C ASP A 142 16.60 21.78 -3.18
N GLU A 143 17.31 20.70 -2.89
CA GLU A 143 18.30 20.11 -3.78
C GLU A 143 17.65 19.37 -4.95
N PRO A 144 18.05 19.65 -6.20
CA PRO A 144 17.47 18.99 -7.39
C PRO A 144 17.63 17.47 -7.40
N GLU A 145 18.70 16.95 -6.80
CA GLU A 145 18.99 15.52 -6.72
C GLU A 145 17.99 14.76 -5.83
N PHE A 146 17.33 15.45 -4.88
CA PHE A 146 16.31 14.88 -4.02
C PHE A 146 14.91 14.90 -4.64
N LYS A 147 14.79 15.23 -5.92
CA LYS A 147 13.53 15.29 -6.68
C LYS A 147 13.55 14.29 -7.83
N PRO A 148 12.36 13.79 -8.22
CA PRO A 148 11.02 14.03 -7.65
C PRO A 148 10.79 13.29 -6.32
N VAL A 149 9.82 13.74 -5.51
CA VAL A 149 9.37 13.01 -4.32
C VAL A 149 8.29 12.02 -4.74
N LEU A 150 8.60 10.73 -4.68
CA LEU A 150 7.72 9.64 -5.07
C LEU A 150 7.45 8.72 -3.88
N ASN A 151 6.18 8.31 -3.71
CA ASN A 151 5.76 7.32 -2.73
C ASN A 151 6.26 7.58 -1.30
N PRO A 152 6.03 8.77 -0.68
CA PRO A 152 6.51 9.04 0.67
C PRO A 152 5.85 8.11 1.70
N ARG A 153 6.67 7.54 2.60
CA ARG A 153 6.25 6.69 3.70
C ARG A 153 6.82 7.21 5.00
N ILE A 154 5.94 7.57 5.93
CA ILE A 154 6.37 7.94 7.27
C ILE A 154 6.77 6.70 8.05
N SER A 155 7.83 6.80 8.85
CA SER A 155 8.26 5.70 9.73
C SER A 155 7.18 5.37 10.78
N PRO A 156 7.09 4.13 11.26
CA PRO A 156 6.14 3.76 12.30
C PRO A 156 6.22 4.60 13.58
N ASP A 157 7.40 5.08 13.97
CA ASP A 157 7.61 5.96 15.12
C ASP A 157 7.27 7.45 14.83
N GLY A 158 6.97 7.79 13.57
CA GLY A 158 6.57 9.12 13.15
C GLY A 158 7.70 10.15 13.07
N ARG A 159 8.98 9.74 13.16
CA ARG A 159 10.13 10.65 13.19
C ARG A 159 10.77 10.90 11.84
N HIS A 160 10.56 10.01 10.88
CA HIS A 160 11.19 10.04 9.58
C HIS A 160 10.16 9.91 8.45
N ILE A 161 10.46 10.48 7.30
CA ILE A 161 9.74 10.22 6.05
C ILE A 161 10.75 9.72 5.03
N MET A 162 10.57 8.49 4.56
CA MET A 162 11.34 7.98 3.45
C MET A 162 10.58 8.10 2.15
N TYR A 163 11.27 8.43 1.06
CA TYR A 163 10.72 8.47 -0.28
C TYR A 163 11.77 8.09 -1.32
N THR A 164 11.35 7.80 -2.53
CA THR A 164 12.27 7.55 -3.64
C THR A 164 12.22 8.67 -4.66
N THR A 165 13.36 8.91 -5.32
CA THR A 165 13.44 9.74 -6.54
C THR A 165 13.42 8.86 -7.80
N GLY A 166 13.42 7.53 -7.64
CA GLY A 166 13.70 6.55 -8.66
C GLY A 166 15.19 6.27 -8.87
N THR A 167 16.07 7.15 -8.39
CA THR A 167 17.55 7.00 -8.43
C THR A 167 18.14 6.91 -7.03
N TYR A 168 17.52 7.59 -6.08
CA TYR A 168 17.91 7.62 -4.67
C TYR A 168 16.76 7.23 -3.78
N LEU A 169 17.06 6.57 -2.68
CA LEU A 169 16.19 6.46 -1.52
C LEU A 169 16.61 7.56 -0.54
N VAL A 170 15.67 8.38 -0.11
CA VAL A 170 15.92 9.61 0.66
C VAL A 170 15.16 9.55 1.97
N ASP A 171 15.85 9.86 3.07
CA ASP A 171 15.28 10.04 4.40
C ASP A 171 15.14 11.51 4.74
N VAL A 172 14.04 11.87 5.36
CA VAL A 172 13.77 13.18 5.94
C VAL A 172 13.58 13.01 7.45
N ASP A 173 14.53 13.48 8.23
CA ASP A 173 14.40 13.55 9.68
C ASP A 173 13.51 14.76 10.05
N LEU A 174 12.42 14.47 10.76
CA LEU A 174 11.39 15.46 11.09
C LEU A 174 11.73 16.18 12.38
N ALA A 175 11.96 17.49 12.31
CA ALA A 175 12.14 18.33 13.48
C ALA A 175 10.92 18.23 14.42
N ASP A 176 11.16 18.13 15.72
CA ASP A 176 10.09 18.13 16.72
C ASP A 176 9.37 19.49 16.76
N VAL A 177 8.06 19.48 16.55
CA VAL A 177 7.20 20.67 16.61
C VAL A 177 7.20 21.31 18.02
N SER A 178 7.64 20.59 19.05
CA SER A 178 7.69 21.05 20.43
C SER A 178 8.82 22.02 20.73
N ASP A 179 9.84 22.14 19.90
CA ASP A 179 11.01 22.99 20.11
C ASP A 179 10.88 24.42 19.55
N THR A 180 9.69 24.83 19.06
CA THR A 180 9.43 26.19 18.58
C THR A 180 9.25 27.21 19.71
N THR A 181 9.99 27.14 20.81
CA THR A 181 10.14 28.25 21.75
C THR A 181 11.38 29.04 21.38
N ASP A 182 11.17 30.15 20.65
CA ASP A 182 12.00 31.37 20.52
C ASP A 182 13.54 31.24 20.28
N ALA A 183 14.12 30.05 20.10
CA ALA A 183 15.58 29.90 19.99
C ALA A 183 16.08 28.99 18.83
N ALA A 184 15.19 28.43 18.02
CA ALA A 184 15.57 27.53 16.91
C ALA A 184 15.15 28.14 15.55
N GLU A 185 15.80 29.21 15.12
CA GLU A 185 15.76 29.63 13.70
C GLU A 185 16.55 28.67 12.77
N ASP A 186 17.17 27.60 13.31
CA ASP A 186 18.06 26.68 12.56
C ASP A 186 17.70 25.19 12.64
N ALA A 187 16.66 24.75 13.35
CA ALA A 187 16.26 23.34 13.35
C ALA A 187 15.21 23.09 12.25
N GLY A 188 15.63 23.05 11.00
CA GLY A 188 14.84 22.56 9.86
C GLY A 188 14.89 21.03 9.76
N ASP A 189 13.95 20.44 9.01
CA ASP A 189 14.00 19.02 8.66
C ASP A 189 15.32 18.71 7.93
N ALA A 190 16.01 17.64 8.33
CA ALA A 190 17.24 17.22 7.68
C ALA A 190 16.95 16.20 6.56
N VAL A 191 17.55 16.37 5.39
CA VAL A 191 17.34 15.49 4.23
C VAL A 191 18.63 14.77 3.88
N SER A 192 18.59 13.45 3.76
CA SER A 192 19.76 12.62 3.52
C SER A 192 19.50 11.52 2.50
N ILE A 193 20.48 11.23 1.63
CA ILE A 193 20.45 10.04 0.78
C ILE A 193 20.85 8.83 1.64
N VAL A 194 20.00 7.81 1.68
CA VAL A 194 20.26 6.57 2.43
C VAL A 194 20.72 5.43 1.51
N ALA A 195 20.29 5.44 0.25
CA ALA A 195 20.72 4.46 -0.76
C ALA A 195 20.61 5.05 -2.18
N SER A 196 21.36 4.46 -3.11
CA SER A 196 21.34 4.83 -4.54
C SER A 196 21.29 3.59 -5.43
N VAL A 197 20.88 3.79 -6.69
CA VAL A 197 21.02 2.75 -7.70
C VAL A 197 22.49 2.36 -7.88
N PRO A 198 22.78 1.10 -8.29
CA PRO A 198 24.13 0.70 -8.68
C PRO A 198 24.69 1.64 -9.75
N GLN A 199 25.94 2.08 -9.58
CA GLN A 199 26.62 2.86 -10.61
C GLN A 199 27.39 1.88 -11.50
N ASP A 200 27.25 2.02 -12.81
CA ASP A 200 28.10 1.30 -13.74
C ASP A 200 29.54 1.81 -13.55
N ASP A 201 30.45 0.95 -13.11
CA ASP A 201 31.89 1.26 -13.00
C ASP A 201 32.46 1.55 -14.39
N ALA A 202 32.25 2.76 -14.88
CA ALA A 202 32.84 3.24 -16.13
C ALA A 202 34.33 3.58 -16.00
N ASP A 203 34.90 3.45 -14.80
CA ASP A 203 36.27 3.89 -14.51
C ASP A 203 37.35 2.78 -14.54
N ASP A 204 37.04 1.51 -14.77
CA ASP A 204 38.02 0.42 -14.78
C ASP A 204 38.65 0.12 -16.18
N VAL A 205 38.42 0.97 -17.19
CA VAL A 205 39.01 0.80 -18.55
C VAL A 205 40.07 1.86 -18.91
N ALA A 206 40.66 2.53 -17.96
CA ALA A 206 41.67 3.52 -18.24
C ALA A 206 43.03 3.17 -17.64
N ASP A 207 43.65 2.03 -17.97
CA ASP A 207 45.12 1.91 -18.03
C ASP A 207 45.62 0.63 -18.72
N THR A 208 45.46 0.49 -20.04
CA THR A 208 46.36 -0.31 -20.89
C THR A 208 46.37 0.29 -22.30
N GLN A 209 47.12 1.38 -22.48
CA GLN A 209 47.58 1.75 -23.81
C GLN A 209 48.83 0.90 -24.13
N ASP A 210 48.67 -0.13 -24.96
CA ASP A 210 49.70 -0.55 -25.86
C ASP A 210 49.11 -0.82 -27.26
N GLY A 211 49.65 -0.09 -28.23
CA GLY A 211 49.14 0.00 -29.56
C GLY A 211 49.42 -1.23 -30.43
N THR A 212 48.42 -1.68 -31.12
CA THR A 212 48.53 -2.18 -32.50
C THR A 212 47.14 -2.04 -33.20
N GLN A 213 47.12 -1.23 -34.27
CA GLN A 213 46.02 -1.16 -35.21
C GLN A 213 45.92 -2.49 -35.96
N ASP A 214 44.75 -3.12 -35.91
CA ASP A 214 44.28 -4.03 -36.96
C ASP A 214 42.79 -3.83 -37.15
N ASP A 215 42.44 -3.44 -38.38
CA ASP A 215 41.06 -3.24 -38.86
C ASP A 215 40.29 -4.57 -38.85
N ALA A 216 39.43 -4.77 -37.85
CA ALA A 216 38.34 -5.73 -37.92
C ALA A 216 37.08 -5.03 -37.43
N GLN A 217 36.11 -4.87 -38.34
CA GLN A 217 34.73 -4.54 -38.01
C GLN A 217 34.20 -5.59 -36.99
N SER A 218 34.28 -5.28 -35.72
CA SER A 218 33.53 -5.96 -34.68
C SER A 218 32.28 -5.15 -34.46
N ASP A 219 31.10 -5.76 -34.68
CA ASP A 219 29.86 -5.31 -34.11
C ASP A 219 30.10 -5.19 -32.60
N ALA A 220 30.43 -3.99 -32.15
CA ALA A 220 30.47 -3.65 -30.76
C ALA A 220 29.02 -3.74 -30.26
N ALA A 221 28.71 -4.79 -29.52
CA ALA A 221 27.62 -4.72 -28.55
C ALA A 221 28.00 -3.53 -27.65
N GLU A 222 27.37 -2.38 -27.88
CA GLU A 222 27.31 -1.33 -26.89
C GLU A 222 26.80 -2.00 -25.62
N SER A 223 27.60 -2.07 -24.57
CA SER A 223 27.13 -2.43 -23.24
C SER A 223 26.05 -1.39 -22.94
N GLN A 224 24.78 -1.79 -23.03
CA GLN A 224 23.69 -0.93 -22.60
C GLN A 224 23.92 -0.66 -21.13
N ALA A 225 24.14 0.60 -20.77
CA ALA A 225 24.12 1.02 -19.39
C ALA A 225 22.77 0.58 -18.77
N GLY A 226 22.80 0.03 -17.56
CA GLY A 226 21.61 -0.46 -16.87
C GLY A 226 20.58 0.67 -16.70
N GLU A 227 19.30 0.35 -16.82
CA GLU A 227 18.19 1.25 -16.49
C GLU A 227 17.70 0.95 -15.08
N TRP A 228 18.56 1.24 -14.10
CA TRP A 228 18.30 0.96 -12.70
C TRP A 228 17.28 1.92 -12.09
N LYS A 229 16.42 1.36 -11.24
CA LYS A 229 15.51 2.10 -10.36
C LYS A 229 15.62 1.57 -8.94
N ILE A 230 15.27 2.43 -7.96
CA ILE A 230 15.29 2.11 -6.52
C ILE A 230 13.99 2.57 -5.85
N GLY A 231 13.47 1.74 -4.95
CA GLY A 231 12.31 2.09 -4.12
C GLY A 231 11.00 2.20 -4.88
N LEU A 232 10.96 1.70 -6.12
CA LEU A 232 9.76 1.59 -6.96
C LEU A 232 9.51 0.12 -7.26
N ALA A 233 8.24 -0.24 -7.48
CA ALA A 233 7.88 -1.53 -8.02
C ALA A 233 8.14 -1.57 -9.52
N GLU A 234 8.68 -2.67 -10.04
CA GLU A 234 8.84 -2.90 -11.47
C GLU A 234 7.47 -3.10 -12.16
N PHE A 235 7.45 -3.23 -13.49
CA PHE A 235 6.22 -3.24 -14.28
C PHE A 235 5.29 -4.42 -13.95
N ALA A 236 5.83 -5.65 -13.89
CA ALA A 236 5.03 -6.86 -13.67
C ALA A 236 4.44 -6.90 -12.24
N ALA A 237 5.16 -6.41 -11.24
CA ALA A 237 4.64 -6.28 -9.88
C ALA A 237 3.38 -5.41 -9.82
N GLY A 238 3.37 -4.27 -10.55
CA GLY A 238 2.21 -3.39 -10.57
C GLY A 238 1.04 -3.90 -11.39
N GLU A 239 1.29 -4.55 -12.54
CA GLU A 239 0.23 -4.97 -13.48
C GLU A 239 -0.35 -6.36 -13.14
N GLU A 240 0.49 -7.28 -12.63
CA GLU A 240 0.10 -8.68 -12.42
C GLU A 240 -0.16 -9.01 -10.94
N MET A 241 0.44 -8.25 -10.00
CA MET A 241 0.46 -8.60 -8.59
C MET A 241 -0.15 -7.53 -7.68
N ASP A 242 -0.64 -6.41 -8.24
CA ASP A 242 -1.16 -5.25 -7.51
C ASP A 242 -0.17 -4.70 -6.44
N ARG A 243 1.15 -4.94 -6.61
CA ARG A 243 2.19 -4.43 -5.74
C ARG A 243 2.80 -3.16 -6.32
N TYR A 244 2.59 -2.03 -5.66
CA TYR A 244 3.06 -0.71 -6.09
C TYR A 244 4.18 -0.14 -5.22
N ASP A 245 4.42 -0.72 -4.04
CA ASP A 245 5.51 -0.34 -3.15
C ASP A 245 6.82 -1.04 -3.54
N GLY A 246 7.91 -0.29 -3.46
CA GLY A 246 9.26 -0.80 -3.67
C GLY A 246 10.16 -0.61 -2.44
N PHE A 247 9.62 -0.19 -1.30
CA PHE A 247 10.34 -0.18 -0.03
C PHE A 247 9.38 -0.24 1.17
N TRP A 248 9.87 -0.80 2.28
CA TRP A 248 9.08 -1.11 3.47
C TRP A 248 9.87 -0.81 4.73
N TRP A 249 9.31 0.00 5.63
CA TRP A 249 9.84 0.20 6.96
C TRP A 249 9.67 -1.05 7.82
N SER A 250 10.66 -1.34 8.67
CA SER A 250 10.44 -2.26 9.79
C SER A 250 9.46 -1.62 10.79
N PRO A 251 8.62 -2.41 11.48
CA PRO A 251 7.69 -1.88 12.47
C PRO A 251 8.36 -1.11 13.61
N ASP A 252 9.63 -1.41 13.93
CA ASP A 252 10.43 -0.72 14.95
C ASP A 252 11.24 0.47 14.41
N SER A 253 11.05 0.83 13.14
CA SER A 253 11.71 1.97 12.46
C SER A 253 13.24 1.89 12.35
N LYS A 254 13.85 0.71 12.57
CA LYS A 254 15.32 0.56 12.54
C LYS A 254 15.86 0.06 11.20
N TYR A 255 14.99 -0.53 10.39
CA TYR A 255 15.37 -1.11 9.12
C TYR A 255 14.43 -0.66 8.01
N VAL A 256 14.95 -0.69 6.80
CA VAL A 256 14.17 -0.56 5.57
C VAL A 256 14.54 -1.69 4.64
N LEU A 257 13.52 -2.39 4.14
CA LEU A 257 13.67 -3.30 3.03
C LEU A 257 13.37 -2.51 1.76
N PHE A 258 14.22 -2.57 0.73
CA PHE A 258 13.96 -1.86 -0.51
C PHE A 258 14.37 -2.65 -1.75
N GLU A 259 13.63 -2.43 -2.83
CA GLU A 259 13.86 -3.01 -4.14
C GLU A 259 14.73 -2.09 -5.00
N THR A 260 15.65 -2.71 -5.73
CA THR A 260 16.27 -2.13 -6.92
C THR A 260 16.03 -3.06 -8.09
N PHE A 261 15.82 -2.50 -9.27
CA PHE A 261 15.67 -3.33 -10.46
C PHE A 261 16.31 -2.69 -11.70
N ASP A 262 16.77 -3.53 -12.62
CA ASP A 262 17.26 -3.12 -13.94
C ASP A 262 16.27 -3.54 -15.03
N ALA A 263 15.64 -2.54 -15.66
CA ALA A 263 14.69 -2.74 -16.75
C ALA A 263 15.33 -2.75 -18.15
N SER A 264 16.66 -2.64 -18.26
CA SER A 264 17.38 -2.55 -19.55
C SER A 264 17.15 -3.77 -20.45
N HIS A 265 16.90 -4.93 -19.86
CA HIS A 265 16.66 -6.19 -20.56
C HIS A 265 15.24 -6.32 -21.13
N GLU A 266 14.31 -5.51 -20.65
CA GLU A 266 12.93 -5.50 -21.15
C GLU A 266 12.84 -4.87 -22.54
N GLN A 267 11.87 -5.33 -23.33
CA GLN A 267 11.63 -4.74 -24.63
C GLN A 267 11.02 -3.34 -24.51
N THR A 268 11.46 -2.42 -25.37
CA THR A 268 10.85 -1.09 -25.47
C THR A 268 9.58 -1.15 -26.31
N TRP A 269 8.47 -0.73 -25.71
CA TRP A 269 7.18 -0.53 -26.37
C TRP A 269 6.91 0.95 -26.60
N TYR A 270 6.33 1.28 -27.76
CA TYR A 270 6.03 2.67 -28.14
C TYR A 270 4.52 2.89 -28.15
N ILE A 271 4.04 3.79 -27.29
CA ILE A 271 2.62 4.14 -27.17
C ILE A 271 2.40 5.52 -27.78
N ALA A 272 1.64 5.59 -28.88
CA ALA A 272 1.23 6.86 -29.50
C ALA A 272 -0.06 7.38 -28.85
N ASP A 273 -0.16 8.71 -28.68
CA ASP A 273 -1.39 9.35 -28.25
C ASP A 273 -2.38 9.43 -29.45
N PRO A 274 -3.48 8.67 -29.44
CA PRO A 274 -4.43 8.68 -30.54
C PRO A 274 -5.20 10.01 -30.66
N ALA A 275 -5.25 10.81 -29.58
CA ALA A 275 -5.89 12.12 -29.57
C ALA A 275 -5.00 13.22 -30.16
N ASP A 276 -3.66 13.04 -30.11
CA ASP A 276 -2.70 13.97 -30.69
C ASP A 276 -1.56 13.21 -31.40
N PRO A 277 -1.78 12.80 -32.67
CA PRO A 277 -0.80 12.03 -33.42
C PRO A 277 0.46 12.85 -33.82
N THR A 278 0.52 14.14 -33.46
CA THR A 278 1.71 14.98 -33.69
C THR A 278 2.74 14.84 -32.57
N LYS A 279 2.33 14.31 -31.40
CA LYS A 279 3.25 14.02 -30.29
C LYS A 279 4.11 12.79 -30.62
N PRO A 280 5.38 12.79 -30.22
CA PRO A 280 6.20 11.58 -30.26
C PRO A 280 5.55 10.46 -29.46
N ALA A 281 5.66 9.22 -29.96
CA ALA A 281 5.26 8.05 -29.16
C ALA A 281 6.11 7.96 -27.90
N GLN A 282 5.48 7.64 -26.77
CA GLN A 282 6.18 7.42 -25.50
C GLN A 282 6.82 6.04 -25.53
N ALA A 283 8.11 5.97 -25.25
CA ALA A 283 8.83 4.73 -25.05
C ALA A 283 8.58 4.24 -23.60
N ARG A 284 8.23 2.97 -23.46
CA ARG A 284 8.07 2.32 -22.14
C ARG A 284 8.69 0.94 -22.20
N ARG A 285 9.33 0.51 -21.12
CA ARG A 285 9.73 -0.88 -20.93
C ARG A 285 8.49 -1.72 -20.68
N TYR A 286 8.46 -2.90 -21.29
CA TYR A 286 7.32 -3.82 -21.18
C TYR A 286 7.78 -5.27 -21.33
N PRO A 287 7.68 -6.10 -20.28
CA PRO A 287 8.06 -7.50 -20.31
C PRO A 287 6.98 -8.33 -21.03
N GLN A 288 7.06 -8.43 -22.34
CA GLN A 288 6.13 -9.25 -23.11
C GLN A 288 6.30 -10.74 -22.76
N ALA A 289 5.26 -11.51 -22.96
CA ALA A 289 5.33 -12.96 -22.82
C ALA A 289 6.50 -13.53 -23.65
N MET A 290 7.31 -14.40 -23.06
CA MET A 290 8.50 -15.01 -23.67
C MET A 290 9.71 -14.08 -23.86
N THR A 291 9.68 -12.85 -23.33
CA THR A 291 10.84 -11.94 -23.31
C THR A 291 11.42 -11.81 -21.89
N ALA A 292 12.53 -11.10 -21.74
CA ALA A 292 13.11 -10.85 -20.43
C ALA A 292 12.22 -10.00 -19.54
N ASN A 293 12.23 -10.25 -18.23
CA ASN A 293 11.72 -9.36 -17.19
C ASN A 293 12.80 -8.39 -16.72
N ALA A 294 12.43 -7.43 -15.88
CA ALA A 294 13.38 -6.67 -15.07
C ALA A 294 14.18 -7.62 -14.16
N ASP A 295 15.45 -7.30 -13.90
CA ASP A 295 16.26 -8.01 -12.91
C ASP A 295 16.08 -7.35 -11.54
N VAL A 296 15.34 -8.03 -10.65
CA VAL A 296 14.91 -7.52 -9.36
C VAL A 296 15.85 -7.95 -8.25
N HIS A 297 16.27 -6.99 -7.42
CA HIS A 297 17.08 -7.21 -6.23
C HIS A 297 16.41 -6.59 -5.01
N LEU A 298 16.64 -7.17 -3.85
CA LEU A 298 16.14 -6.66 -2.58
C LEU A 298 17.30 -6.45 -1.61
N THR A 299 17.26 -5.36 -0.87
CA THR A 299 18.27 -5.00 0.12
C THR A 299 17.61 -4.70 1.45
N LEU A 300 18.14 -5.29 2.52
CA LEU A 300 17.83 -4.95 3.90
C LEU A 300 18.85 -3.92 4.37
N LEU A 301 18.38 -2.72 4.70
CA LEU A 301 19.19 -1.62 5.20
C LEU A 301 18.93 -1.42 6.69
N GLU A 302 19.95 -1.63 7.52
CA GLU A 302 19.94 -1.19 8.91
C GLU A 302 20.24 0.31 8.96
N LEU A 303 19.37 1.07 9.62
CA LEU A 303 19.50 2.53 9.72
C LEU A 303 20.21 2.94 10.99
N GLY A 304 21.23 3.78 10.86
CA GLY A 304 21.97 4.36 11.99
C GLY A 304 21.56 5.80 12.23
N TYR A 305 21.06 6.07 13.43
CA TYR A 305 20.69 7.40 13.88
C TYR A 305 21.53 7.80 15.09
N ASP A 306 21.90 9.06 15.20
CA ASP A 306 22.59 9.60 16.36
C ASP A 306 21.63 9.78 17.55
N THR A 307 22.14 10.33 18.67
CA THR A 307 21.36 10.55 19.89
C THR A 307 20.26 11.63 19.71
N ASP A 308 20.42 12.49 18.72
CA ASP A 308 19.47 13.54 18.37
C ASP A 308 18.45 13.05 17.31
N GLY A 309 18.67 11.85 16.76
CA GLY A 309 17.80 11.20 15.80
C GLY A 309 18.21 11.43 14.34
N CYS A 310 19.29 12.16 14.06
CA CYS A 310 19.75 12.42 12.70
C CYS A 310 20.38 11.17 12.07
N TYR A 311 20.06 10.89 10.81
CA TYR A 311 20.68 9.81 10.06
C TYR A 311 22.17 10.08 9.84
N TYR A 312 23.03 9.13 10.21
CA TYR A 312 24.49 9.24 10.00
C TYR A 312 25.07 8.13 9.12
N GLY A 313 24.27 7.15 8.75
CA GLY A 313 24.70 6.04 7.90
C GLY A 313 23.92 4.76 8.15
N GLY A 314 24.18 3.73 7.38
CA GLY A 314 23.52 2.45 7.50
C GLY A 314 24.39 1.30 7.00
N ILE A 315 23.94 0.07 7.27
CA ILE A 315 24.58 -1.16 6.80
C ILE A 315 23.59 -1.87 5.88
N ALA A 316 23.99 -2.06 4.62
CA ALA A 316 23.18 -2.72 3.61
C ALA A 316 23.55 -4.22 3.52
N HIS A 317 22.54 -5.07 3.49
CA HIS A 317 22.64 -6.51 3.33
C HIS A 317 21.80 -6.94 2.13
N ASN A 318 22.41 -7.63 1.17
CA ASN A 318 21.68 -8.19 0.05
C ASN A 318 20.73 -9.29 0.56
N VAL A 319 19.51 -9.28 0.08
CA VAL A 319 18.54 -10.36 0.35
C VAL A 319 18.61 -11.38 -0.79
N GLU A 320 18.98 -12.60 -0.44
CA GLU A 320 19.29 -13.65 -1.41
C GLU A 320 18.13 -14.67 -1.50
N TRP A 321 17.60 -14.89 -2.70
CA TRP A 321 16.72 -16.01 -3.02
C TRP A 321 17.03 -16.58 -4.40
N ASP A 322 16.45 -17.69 -4.76
CA ASP A 322 16.61 -18.29 -6.10
C ASP A 322 15.84 -17.49 -7.15
N ARG A 323 16.42 -16.36 -7.60
CA ARG A 323 15.83 -15.45 -8.61
C ARG A 323 15.79 -16.06 -10.02
N GLU A 324 16.54 -17.13 -10.27
CA GLU A 324 16.48 -17.84 -11.55
C GLU A 324 15.19 -18.69 -11.66
N SER A 325 14.77 -19.33 -10.56
CA SER A 325 13.56 -20.14 -10.52
C SER A 325 12.32 -19.32 -10.17
N TYR A 326 12.46 -18.28 -9.34
CA TYR A 326 11.39 -17.41 -8.84
C TYR A 326 11.70 -15.94 -9.18
N GLU A 327 11.37 -15.57 -10.41
CA GLU A 327 11.70 -14.24 -10.96
C GLU A 327 10.91 -13.10 -10.30
N TYR A 328 9.70 -13.38 -9.81
CA TYR A 328 8.79 -12.37 -9.30
C TYR A 328 8.86 -12.23 -7.79
N LEU A 329 9.04 -11.02 -7.30
CA LEU A 329 8.74 -10.63 -5.93
C LEU A 329 7.26 -10.20 -5.88
N ALA A 330 6.37 -11.12 -5.49
CA ALA A 330 4.93 -10.89 -5.55
C ALA A 330 4.40 -10.07 -4.36
N ALA A 331 4.88 -10.33 -3.14
CA ALA A 331 4.45 -9.61 -1.95
C ALA A 331 5.58 -9.51 -0.92
N VAL A 332 5.50 -8.45 -0.11
CA VAL A 332 6.34 -8.23 1.07
C VAL A 332 5.43 -7.84 2.23
N SER A 333 5.60 -8.48 3.37
CA SER A 333 4.91 -8.12 4.61
C SER A 333 5.88 -8.10 5.78
N TRP A 334 5.64 -7.23 6.77
CA TRP A 334 6.47 -7.13 7.95
C TRP A 334 5.61 -6.89 9.19
N THR A 335 5.49 -7.90 10.04
CA THR A 335 4.71 -7.85 11.29
C THR A 335 5.63 -7.49 12.45
N GLU A 336 5.16 -6.67 13.37
CA GLU A 336 5.91 -6.25 14.56
C GLU A 336 6.42 -7.46 15.36
N GLY A 337 7.72 -7.44 15.70
CA GLY A 337 8.38 -8.50 16.46
C GLY A 337 8.77 -9.74 15.65
N HIS A 338 8.55 -9.74 14.32
CA HIS A 338 8.84 -10.87 13.44
C HIS A 338 9.75 -10.47 12.28
N GLU A 339 10.38 -11.47 11.64
CA GLU A 339 11.15 -11.29 10.40
C GLU A 339 10.21 -10.88 9.25
N PRO A 340 10.66 -10.06 8.29
CA PRO A 340 9.85 -9.77 7.11
C PRO A 340 9.66 -11.03 6.26
N LEU A 341 8.48 -11.14 5.66
CA LEU A 341 8.10 -12.22 4.75
C LEU A 341 8.13 -11.74 3.31
N LEU A 342 8.62 -12.59 2.44
CA LEU A 342 8.55 -12.42 0.99
C LEU A 342 7.69 -13.55 0.40
N LEU A 343 6.87 -13.22 -0.58
CA LEU A 343 6.27 -14.17 -1.51
C LEU A 343 6.98 -14.02 -2.85
N VAL A 344 7.68 -15.05 -3.28
CA VAL A 344 8.35 -15.09 -4.58
C VAL A 344 7.71 -16.14 -5.47
N GLN A 345 7.58 -15.86 -6.77
CA GLN A 345 6.80 -16.68 -7.66
C GLN A 345 7.55 -16.93 -8.99
N ASP A 346 7.38 -18.13 -9.56
CA ASP A 346 7.91 -18.45 -10.88
C ASP A 346 7.14 -17.69 -11.98
N ARG A 347 7.75 -17.57 -13.15
CA ARG A 347 7.16 -16.82 -14.26
C ARG A 347 5.85 -17.39 -14.78
N LEU A 348 5.65 -18.68 -14.63
CA LEU A 348 4.40 -19.34 -15.02
C LEU A 348 3.32 -19.23 -13.95
N GLN A 349 3.68 -18.69 -12.79
CA GLN A 349 2.81 -18.55 -11.61
C GLN A 349 2.21 -19.91 -11.18
N GLN A 350 3.00 -20.94 -11.33
CA GLN A 350 2.67 -22.30 -10.93
C GLN A 350 3.39 -22.76 -9.67
N HIS A 351 4.46 -22.07 -9.29
CA HIS A 351 5.26 -22.32 -8.11
C HIS A 351 5.53 -21.03 -7.36
N ASP A 352 5.39 -21.06 -6.04
CA ASP A 352 5.81 -19.97 -5.17
C ASP A 352 6.53 -20.45 -3.93
N GLN A 353 7.24 -19.55 -3.27
CA GLN A 353 7.85 -19.77 -1.96
C GLN A 353 7.51 -18.59 -1.04
N VAL A 354 7.19 -18.93 0.21
CA VAL A 354 7.15 -17.98 1.32
C VAL A 354 8.49 -18.02 2.02
N LEU A 355 9.18 -16.89 2.05
CA LEU A 355 10.51 -16.76 2.64
C LEU A 355 10.45 -15.83 3.85
N ALA A 356 11.16 -16.18 4.93
CA ALA A 356 11.50 -15.24 5.99
C ALA A 356 12.92 -14.71 5.74
N VAL A 357 13.11 -13.39 5.91
CA VAL A 357 14.40 -12.72 5.79
C VAL A 357 14.98 -12.52 7.17
N HIS A 358 16.19 -13.04 7.41
CA HIS A 358 16.88 -12.84 8.68
C HIS A 358 17.34 -11.39 8.82
N VAL A 359 16.93 -10.71 9.91
CA VAL A 359 17.26 -9.32 10.18
C VAL A 359 18.54 -9.17 11.01
N GLY A 360 18.85 -10.17 11.86
CA GLY A 360 19.99 -10.12 12.78
C GLY A 360 19.74 -9.24 14.00
N GLU A 361 20.77 -9.12 14.85
CA GLU A 361 20.76 -8.18 15.95
C GLU A 361 21.29 -6.82 15.45
N PRO A 362 20.72 -5.68 15.88
CA PRO A 362 21.21 -4.37 15.47
C PRO A 362 22.69 -4.18 15.77
N ILE A 363 23.46 -3.84 14.74
CA ILE A 363 24.92 -3.70 14.82
C ILE A 363 25.32 -2.28 15.21
N VAL A 364 24.48 -1.29 14.83
CA VAL A 364 24.81 0.13 14.99
C VAL A 364 24.60 0.55 16.44
N THR A 365 25.57 0.31 17.28
CA THR A 365 25.65 0.92 18.62
C THR A 365 26.68 2.04 18.59
N MET A 366 26.26 3.27 18.84
CA MET A 366 27.19 4.37 19.03
C MET A 366 28.05 4.10 20.27
N SER A 367 29.34 3.86 20.05
CA SER A 367 30.32 4.02 21.13
C SER A 367 30.83 5.46 21.09
N ALA A 368 30.90 6.11 22.24
CA ALA A 368 31.55 7.41 22.35
C ALA A 368 32.95 7.37 21.72
N PRO A 369 33.37 8.43 21.00
CA PRO A 369 34.62 8.44 20.25
C PRO A 369 35.83 8.14 21.18
N GLU A 370 36.55 7.06 20.89
CA GLU A 370 37.78 6.68 21.60
C GLU A 370 38.99 7.46 21.09
N ASN A 371 39.06 8.67 20.97
CA ASN A 371 40.14 9.58 20.52
C ASN A 371 39.76 10.33 19.24
N GLY A 372 39.52 11.61 19.36
CA GLY A 372 39.32 12.49 18.23
C GLY A 372 40.56 12.50 17.30
N PHE A 373 40.35 12.17 16.03
CA PHE A 373 41.31 12.52 14.97
C PHE A 373 41.06 13.95 14.59
N THR A 374 42.12 14.73 14.44
CA THR A 374 42.03 16.03 13.80
C THR A 374 42.36 15.83 12.32
N ASP A 375 41.56 16.41 11.44
CA ASP A 375 41.86 16.46 10.01
C ASP A 375 43.02 17.38 9.70
N GLU A 376 43.42 17.47 8.43
CA GLU A 376 44.58 18.29 7.99
C GLU A 376 44.38 19.79 8.31
N ASP A 377 43.14 20.24 8.58
CA ASP A 377 42.77 21.60 8.91
C ASP A 377 42.69 21.85 10.43
N GLY A 378 42.87 20.81 11.25
CA GLY A 378 42.88 20.89 12.72
C GLY A 378 41.49 20.83 13.36
N SER A 379 40.47 20.47 12.62
CA SER A 379 39.12 20.20 13.14
C SER A 379 39.08 18.80 13.77
N GLU A 380 38.39 18.66 14.92
CA GLU A 380 38.16 17.36 15.54
C GLU A 380 37.14 16.60 14.68
N VAL A 381 37.57 15.45 14.12
CA VAL A 381 36.69 14.52 13.42
C VAL A 381 36.25 13.45 14.41
N GLU A 382 34.99 13.37 14.68
CA GLU A 382 34.38 12.29 15.45
C GLU A 382 34.44 11.00 14.61
N THR A 383 35.21 10.02 15.05
CA THR A 383 35.27 8.70 14.40
C THR A 383 34.42 7.72 15.14
N PHE A 384 33.46 7.13 14.44
CA PHE A 384 32.63 6.05 14.97
C PHE A 384 33.25 4.70 14.56
N SER A 385 33.35 3.76 15.49
CA SER A 385 33.73 2.39 15.16
C SER A 385 32.46 1.51 15.18
N ILE A 386 32.15 0.90 14.04
CA ILE A 386 31.11 -0.11 13.92
C ILE A 386 31.76 -1.48 14.12
N ALA A 387 31.38 -2.20 15.17
CA ALA A 387 31.77 -3.59 15.34
C ALA A 387 30.76 -4.48 14.60
N ILE A 388 31.14 -4.98 13.43
CA ILE A 388 30.31 -5.95 12.69
C ILE A 388 30.45 -7.30 13.40
N PRO A 389 29.36 -7.94 13.89
CA PRO A 389 29.39 -9.27 14.47
C PRO A 389 29.89 -10.31 13.45
N GLU A 390 30.59 -11.34 13.94
CA GLU A 390 30.81 -12.53 13.11
C GLU A 390 29.55 -13.41 13.18
N TYR A 391 28.87 -13.57 12.06
CA TYR A 391 27.70 -14.44 11.95
C TYR A 391 28.13 -15.88 11.61
N ALA A 392 27.38 -16.86 12.09
CA ALA A 392 27.50 -18.22 11.58
C ALA A 392 26.92 -18.30 10.15
N PRO A 393 27.43 -19.19 9.29
CA PRO A 393 26.91 -19.35 7.94
C PRO A 393 25.40 -19.59 7.92
N GLY A 394 24.65 -18.72 7.22
CA GLY A 394 23.19 -18.74 7.14
C GLY A 394 22.48 -17.98 8.26
N GLU A 395 23.21 -17.28 9.13
CA GLU A 395 22.67 -16.38 10.15
C GLU A 395 23.05 -14.91 9.87
N GLU A 396 23.60 -14.63 8.68
CA GLU A 396 23.88 -13.26 8.26
C GLU A 396 22.58 -12.50 7.94
N PRO A 397 22.45 -11.21 8.28
CA PRO A 397 21.31 -10.41 7.87
C PRO A 397 21.14 -10.44 6.34
N GLY A 398 19.89 -10.52 5.88
CA GLY A 398 19.57 -10.69 4.45
C GLY A 398 19.49 -12.14 3.97
N THR A 399 19.95 -13.13 4.76
CA THR A 399 19.73 -14.54 4.40
C THR A 399 18.26 -14.91 4.48
N THR A 400 17.80 -15.75 3.56
CA THR A 400 16.42 -16.19 3.52
C THR A 400 16.26 -17.64 3.96
N ARG A 401 15.10 -17.93 4.52
CA ARG A 401 14.68 -19.28 4.91
C ARG A 401 13.31 -19.56 4.34
N VAL A 402 13.19 -20.64 3.55
CA VAL A 402 11.90 -21.10 3.02
C VAL A 402 11.04 -21.61 4.17
N LEU A 403 9.83 -21.04 4.29
CA LEU A 403 8.82 -21.44 5.29
C LEU A 403 7.79 -22.38 4.69
N GLU A 404 7.24 -22.03 3.52
CA GLU A 404 6.28 -22.82 2.76
C GLU A 404 6.60 -22.76 1.28
N GLU A 405 6.24 -23.82 0.54
CA GLU A 405 6.30 -23.89 -0.92
C GLU A 405 4.95 -24.38 -1.43
N HIS A 406 4.43 -23.71 -2.45
CA HIS A 406 3.17 -24.11 -3.07
C HIS A 406 3.36 -24.41 -4.55
N SER A 407 2.51 -25.26 -5.08
CA SER A 407 2.48 -25.58 -6.51
C SER A 407 1.07 -25.87 -6.99
N ASN A 408 0.80 -25.48 -8.23
CA ASN A 408 -0.46 -25.75 -8.90
C ASN A 408 -0.20 -25.95 -10.40
N ASP A 409 -0.65 -27.07 -10.96
CA ASP A 409 -0.47 -27.37 -12.39
C ASP A 409 -1.15 -26.35 -13.33
N CYS A 410 -2.08 -25.55 -12.81
CA CYS A 410 -2.79 -24.54 -13.57
C CYS A 410 -2.29 -23.12 -13.25
N TRP A 411 -2.48 -22.70 -11.99
CA TRP A 411 -2.26 -21.31 -11.56
C TRP A 411 -2.30 -21.19 -10.04
N LEU A 412 -1.37 -20.42 -9.45
CA LEU A 412 -1.43 -19.98 -8.06
C LEU A 412 -2.02 -18.57 -8.03
N ASP A 413 -3.23 -18.46 -7.49
CA ASP A 413 -3.93 -17.18 -7.34
C ASP A 413 -3.38 -16.43 -6.11
N LEU A 414 -2.98 -15.19 -6.29
CA LEU A 414 -2.50 -14.34 -5.20
C LEU A 414 -3.68 -13.83 -4.37
N ILE A 415 -3.56 -13.88 -3.05
CA ILE A 415 -4.52 -13.30 -2.12
C ILE A 415 -3.82 -12.13 -1.42
N ALA A 416 -4.26 -10.91 -1.73
CA ALA A 416 -3.71 -9.71 -1.12
C ALA A 416 -3.75 -9.80 0.42
N GLY A 417 -2.70 -9.28 1.09
CA GLY A 417 -2.56 -9.38 2.54
C GLY A 417 -1.96 -10.70 3.04
N THR A 418 -1.52 -11.59 2.12
CA THR A 418 -0.74 -12.79 2.45
C THR A 418 0.59 -12.83 1.71
N PRO A 419 1.65 -13.50 2.26
CA PRO A 419 1.72 -14.10 3.60
C PRO A 419 1.74 -13.05 4.72
N ALA A 420 1.37 -13.43 5.94
CA ALA A 420 1.47 -12.57 7.11
C ALA A 420 1.75 -13.39 8.39
N TYR A 421 2.46 -12.81 9.35
CA TYR A 421 2.48 -13.37 10.69
C TYR A 421 1.30 -12.82 11.52
N THR A 422 0.75 -13.65 12.39
CA THR A 422 -0.03 -13.16 13.54
C THR A 422 0.92 -12.49 14.53
N PRO A 423 0.45 -11.57 15.40
CA PRO A 423 1.30 -10.99 16.45
C PRO A 423 2.00 -12.03 17.35
N ASP A 424 1.37 -13.21 17.59
CA ASP A 424 1.97 -14.33 18.33
C ASP A 424 2.87 -15.26 17.49
N GLY A 425 3.09 -14.95 16.21
CA GLY A 425 4.10 -15.57 15.33
C GLY A 425 3.66 -16.80 14.56
N ARG A 426 2.34 -17.07 14.42
CA ARG A 426 1.84 -18.09 13.52
C ARG A 426 1.82 -17.55 12.08
N LEU A 427 2.17 -18.40 11.12
CA LEU A 427 2.22 -18.04 9.71
C LEU A 427 0.86 -18.24 9.04
N VAL A 428 0.31 -17.17 8.46
CA VAL A 428 -0.92 -17.20 7.65
C VAL A 428 -0.55 -17.10 6.17
N CYS A 429 -0.94 -18.10 5.38
CA CYS A 429 -0.67 -18.16 3.94
C CYS A 429 -1.94 -18.39 3.13
N ALA A 430 -1.88 -18.01 1.85
CA ALA A 430 -2.89 -18.36 0.86
C ALA A 430 -2.80 -19.85 0.49
N MET A 431 -3.93 -20.46 0.21
CA MET A 431 -4.05 -21.84 -0.29
C MET A 431 -5.09 -21.90 -1.41
N ASN A 432 -4.69 -22.33 -2.59
CA ASN A 432 -5.62 -22.68 -3.66
C ASN A 432 -6.09 -24.13 -3.46
N ASP A 433 -7.22 -24.34 -2.78
CA ASP A 433 -7.80 -25.69 -2.53
C ASP A 433 -8.47 -26.21 -3.81
N MET A 434 -7.72 -26.92 -4.66
CA MET A 434 -8.19 -27.43 -5.95
C MET A 434 -9.30 -28.49 -5.80
N ASP A 435 -9.37 -29.20 -4.68
CA ASP A 435 -10.42 -30.19 -4.42
C ASP A 435 -11.77 -29.53 -4.13
N ALA A 436 -11.74 -28.35 -3.49
CA ALA A 436 -12.92 -27.57 -3.17
C ALA A 436 -13.19 -26.44 -4.17
N ASP A 437 -12.30 -26.21 -5.14
CA ASP A 437 -12.35 -25.07 -6.06
C ASP A 437 -12.52 -23.75 -5.28
N THR A 438 -11.68 -23.54 -4.25
CA THR A 438 -11.82 -22.44 -3.30
C THR A 438 -10.46 -21.91 -2.87
N ASN A 439 -10.27 -20.58 -2.94
CA ASN A 439 -9.14 -19.93 -2.30
C ASN A 439 -9.37 -19.85 -0.79
N ARG A 440 -8.49 -20.44 -0.03
CA ARG A 440 -8.55 -20.56 1.42
C ARG A 440 -7.31 -19.99 2.07
N LEU A 441 -7.31 -19.91 3.39
CA LEU A 441 -6.15 -19.58 4.19
C LEU A 441 -5.73 -20.77 5.05
N THR A 442 -4.42 -20.88 5.24
CA THR A 442 -3.79 -21.78 6.21
C THR A 442 -3.22 -20.98 7.37
N VAL A 443 -3.13 -21.60 8.53
CA VAL A 443 -2.29 -21.14 9.65
C VAL A 443 -1.33 -22.26 9.99
N ASP A 444 -0.02 -21.99 9.93
CA ASP A 444 1.06 -23.00 10.07
C ASP A 444 0.78 -24.24 9.18
N GLY A 445 0.45 -24.01 7.91
CA GLY A 445 0.15 -25.03 6.93
C GLY A 445 -1.20 -25.75 7.11
N THR A 446 -2.00 -25.39 8.13
CA THR A 446 -3.30 -26.03 8.40
C THR A 446 -4.45 -25.17 7.88
N PRO A 447 -5.28 -25.62 6.92
CA PRO A 447 -6.41 -24.87 6.42
C PRO A 447 -7.47 -24.65 7.49
N PHE A 448 -7.86 -23.38 7.73
CA PHE A 448 -8.85 -23.04 8.75
C PHE A 448 -10.12 -22.37 8.19
N THR A 449 -10.04 -21.69 7.04
CA THR A 449 -11.22 -21.01 6.46
C THR A 449 -12.21 -22.03 5.88
N PRO A 450 -13.54 -21.77 5.95
CA PRO A 450 -14.57 -22.65 5.39
C PRO A 450 -14.44 -22.82 3.87
N LYS A 451 -14.65 -24.05 3.37
CA LYS A 451 -14.57 -24.34 1.92
C LYS A 451 -15.57 -23.58 1.06
N GLY A 452 -16.65 -23.12 1.63
CA GLY A 452 -17.67 -22.34 0.90
C GLY A 452 -17.46 -20.82 0.94
N LEU A 453 -16.36 -20.33 1.52
CA LEU A 453 -15.95 -18.93 1.52
C LEU A 453 -14.67 -18.80 0.69
N GLN A 454 -14.83 -18.29 -0.53
CA GLN A 454 -13.74 -17.92 -1.43
C GLN A 454 -13.06 -16.67 -0.90
N VAL A 455 -11.89 -16.77 -0.30
CA VAL A 455 -11.11 -15.61 0.17
C VAL A 455 -10.57 -14.84 -1.03
N ARG A 456 -10.79 -13.52 -1.02
CA ARG A 456 -10.33 -12.61 -2.07
C ARG A 456 -9.21 -11.69 -1.60
N GLU A 457 -9.28 -11.30 -0.33
CA GLU A 457 -8.34 -10.38 0.27
C GLU A 457 -8.31 -10.61 1.78
N VAL A 458 -7.14 -10.49 2.39
CA VAL A 458 -6.93 -10.41 3.82
C VAL A 458 -6.70 -8.95 4.16
N LEU A 459 -7.60 -8.39 4.99
CA LEU A 459 -7.58 -6.98 5.37
C LEU A 459 -6.79 -6.74 6.66
N ASP A 460 -6.80 -7.73 7.57
CA ASP A 460 -6.09 -7.65 8.84
C ASP A 460 -5.92 -9.03 9.47
N VAL A 461 -4.83 -9.21 10.23
CA VAL A 461 -4.47 -10.48 10.91
C VAL A 461 -4.20 -10.18 12.37
N THR A 462 -4.93 -10.85 13.28
CA THR A 462 -4.71 -10.77 14.74
C THR A 462 -4.39 -12.14 15.34
N ASP A 463 -4.15 -12.20 16.65
CA ASP A 463 -3.98 -13.48 17.36
C ASP A 463 -5.26 -14.32 17.40
N ASN A 464 -6.42 -13.72 17.18
CA ASN A 464 -7.70 -14.39 17.35
C ASN A 464 -8.40 -14.71 16.04
N ASP A 465 -8.26 -13.84 15.05
CA ASP A 465 -9.01 -13.89 13.80
C ASP A 465 -8.26 -13.27 12.62
N VAL A 466 -8.76 -13.54 11.44
CA VAL A 466 -8.39 -12.87 10.20
C VAL A 466 -9.61 -12.16 9.63
N LEU A 467 -9.46 -10.88 9.31
CA LEU A 467 -10.47 -10.09 8.62
C LEU A 467 -10.31 -10.26 7.11
N CYS A 468 -11.33 -10.76 6.45
CA CYS A 468 -11.27 -11.11 5.02
C CYS A 468 -12.40 -10.50 4.21
N VAL A 469 -12.11 -10.23 2.93
CA VAL A 469 -13.13 -10.11 1.89
C VAL A 469 -13.36 -11.49 1.28
N VAL A 470 -14.60 -11.93 1.22
CA VAL A 470 -14.97 -13.25 0.72
C VAL A 470 -16.12 -13.21 -0.28
N GLN A 471 -16.19 -14.25 -1.13
CA GLN A 471 -17.36 -14.56 -1.93
C GLN A 471 -17.86 -15.96 -1.53
N ARG A 472 -19.17 -16.06 -1.31
CA ARG A 472 -19.76 -17.36 -0.93
C ARG A 472 -20.01 -18.25 -2.14
N THR A 473 -19.73 -19.56 -1.99
CA THR A 473 -20.12 -20.64 -2.91
C THR A 473 -21.31 -21.40 -2.31
N PRO A 474 -22.55 -21.15 -2.77
CA PRO A 474 -23.77 -21.70 -2.16
C PRO A 474 -23.83 -23.24 -2.14
N GLU A 475 -23.14 -23.90 -3.08
CA GLU A 475 -23.08 -25.36 -3.17
C GLU A 475 -22.24 -25.98 -2.04
N LEU A 476 -21.23 -25.27 -1.55
CA LEU A 476 -20.35 -25.71 -0.47
C LEU A 476 -20.77 -25.17 0.90
N LEU A 477 -21.44 -24.02 0.93
CA LEU A 477 -21.96 -23.39 2.15
C LEU A 477 -23.46 -23.06 1.94
N PRO A 478 -24.38 -24.02 2.20
CA PRO A 478 -25.81 -23.84 1.97
C PRO A 478 -26.43 -22.76 2.88
N ALA A 479 -27.56 -22.19 2.45
CA ALA A 479 -28.28 -21.18 3.21
C ALA A 479 -28.65 -21.58 4.66
N ALA A 480 -28.85 -22.87 4.91
CA ALA A 480 -29.18 -23.39 6.24
C ALA A 480 -28.01 -23.29 7.24
N ASP A 481 -26.78 -23.25 6.73
CA ASP A 481 -25.54 -23.20 7.53
C ASP A 481 -25.00 -21.77 7.70
N LEU A 482 -25.72 -20.77 7.15
CA LEU A 482 -25.34 -19.38 7.25
C LEU A 482 -25.67 -18.78 8.63
N PRO A 483 -24.90 -17.79 9.09
CA PRO A 483 -25.28 -16.96 10.22
C PRO A 483 -26.66 -16.31 10.02
N PHE A 484 -27.39 -16.12 11.12
CA PHE A 484 -28.76 -15.61 11.10
C PHE A 484 -28.93 -14.34 10.25
N LEU A 485 -27.94 -13.45 10.28
CA LEU A 485 -27.98 -12.17 9.56
C LEU A 485 -27.96 -12.31 8.03
N TRP A 486 -27.38 -13.37 7.50
CA TRP A 486 -27.37 -13.66 6.08
C TRP A 486 -28.51 -14.57 5.62
N GLN A 487 -29.22 -15.23 6.54
CA GLN A 487 -30.28 -16.19 6.17
C GLN A 487 -31.45 -15.54 5.42
N SER A 488 -31.75 -14.27 5.71
CA SER A 488 -32.91 -13.58 5.10
C SER A 488 -32.70 -13.21 3.63
N ASN A 489 -31.46 -13.06 3.18
CA ASN A 489 -31.05 -12.71 1.82
C ASN A 489 -29.93 -13.63 1.30
N ALA A 490 -29.98 -14.89 1.74
CA ALA A 490 -28.95 -15.89 1.45
C ALA A 490 -28.69 -16.10 -0.06
N ASP A 491 -29.72 -15.94 -0.90
CA ASP A 491 -29.61 -16.12 -2.34
C ASP A 491 -28.82 -15.00 -3.05
N ASP A 492 -28.61 -13.86 -2.37
CA ASP A 492 -27.88 -12.74 -2.91
C ASP A 492 -26.42 -12.65 -2.40
N HIS A 493 -26.11 -13.34 -1.27
CA HIS A 493 -24.74 -13.57 -0.82
C HIS A 493 -24.15 -14.77 -1.57
N ASP A 494 -23.65 -14.56 -2.76
CA ASP A 494 -23.02 -15.56 -3.62
C ASP A 494 -21.80 -14.98 -4.35
N ALA A 495 -21.38 -15.54 -5.47
CA ALA A 495 -20.24 -15.03 -6.24
C ALA A 495 -20.38 -13.57 -6.76
N ARG A 496 -21.55 -12.95 -6.61
CA ARG A 496 -21.79 -11.54 -6.95
C ARG A 496 -21.46 -10.59 -5.80
N SER A 497 -21.43 -11.09 -4.56
CA SER A 497 -21.19 -10.30 -3.35
C SER A 497 -19.78 -10.50 -2.84
N PHE A 498 -19.12 -9.40 -2.56
CA PHE A 498 -17.83 -9.35 -1.85
C PHE A 498 -18.13 -8.84 -0.44
N ASP A 499 -18.18 -9.76 0.49
CA ASP A 499 -18.58 -9.50 1.86
C ASP A 499 -17.39 -9.51 2.80
N VAL A 500 -17.40 -8.67 3.83
CA VAL A 500 -16.39 -8.68 4.89
C VAL A 500 -16.81 -9.62 6.00
N VAL A 501 -15.92 -10.53 6.36
CA VAL A 501 -16.10 -11.49 7.45
C VAL A 501 -14.88 -11.52 8.37
N SER A 502 -15.09 -11.85 9.65
CA SER A 502 -14.05 -12.24 10.58
C SER A 502 -14.04 -13.78 10.68
N ILE A 503 -12.87 -14.40 10.52
CA ILE A 503 -12.70 -15.86 10.57
C ILE A 503 -11.69 -16.21 11.65
N ARG A 504 -12.09 -17.00 12.65
CA ARG A 504 -11.20 -17.48 13.71
C ARG A 504 -10.41 -18.72 13.24
N TYR A 505 -9.28 -18.96 13.87
CA TYR A 505 -8.39 -20.07 13.52
C TYR A 505 -8.95 -21.47 13.82
N ASP A 506 -10.07 -21.56 14.56
CA ASP A 506 -10.85 -22.81 14.72
C ASP A 506 -11.87 -23.03 13.59
N GLY A 507 -11.95 -22.11 12.64
CA GLY A 507 -12.85 -22.17 11.49
C GLY A 507 -14.24 -21.56 11.73
N ASP A 508 -14.51 -21.05 12.95
CA ASP A 508 -15.72 -20.30 13.22
C ASP A 508 -15.63 -18.88 12.63
N TRP A 509 -16.73 -18.35 12.14
CA TRP A 509 -16.73 -17.10 11.43
C TRP A 509 -18.02 -16.31 11.61
N GLU A 510 -17.93 -14.99 11.44
CA GLU A 510 -19.07 -14.10 11.48
C GLU A 510 -19.00 -13.05 10.36
N PRO A 511 -20.14 -12.71 9.73
CA PRO A 511 -20.21 -11.62 8.77
C PRO A 511 -20.19 -10.28 9.50
N LEU A 512 -19.47 -9.32 8.92
CA LEU A 512 -19.43 -7.93 9.36
C LEU A 512 -20.20 -7.00 8.41
N THR A 513 -20.52 -7.49 7.20
CA THR A 513 -21.42 -6.82 6.25
C THR A 513 -22.66 -7.68 6.01
N TYR A 514 -23.82 -7.04 5.84
CA TYR A 514 -25.11 -7.73 5.85
C TYR A 514 -25.94 -7.48 4.59
N VAL A 515 -25.55 -6.49 3.80
CA VAL A 515 -26.18 -6.16 2.53
C VAL A 515 -25.29 -6.70 1.42
N PRO A 516 -25.82 -7.57 0.53
CA PRO A 516 -25.05 -8.07 -0.60
C PRO A 516 -24.52 -6.91 -1.46
N GLY A 517 -23.22 -6.91 -1.75
CA GLY A 517 -22.60 -5.79 -2.44
C GLY A 517 -21.11 -5.98 -2.68
N GLN A 518 -20.38 -4.88 -2.71
CA GLN A 518 -18.94 -4.86 -2.76
C GLN A 518 -18.41 -4.04 -1.58
N TRP A 519 -17.81 -4.72 -0.62
CA TRP A 519 -17.43 -4.17 0.66
C TRP A 519 -15.95 -4.40 0.96
N THR A 520 -15.36 -3.45 1.67
CA THR A 520 -14.05 -3.56 2.31
C THR A 520 -14.09 -2.88 3.67
N MET A 521 -13.08 -3.13 4.51
CA MET A 521 -13.01 -2.61 5.87
C MET A 521 -11.56 -2.32 6.26
N SER A 522 -11.36 -1.28 7.07
CA SER A 522 -10.13 -1.04 7.83
C SER A 522 -10.49 -1.00 9.30
N ARG A 523 -9.77 -1.75 10.16
CA ARG A 523 -9.98 -1.72 11.61
C ARG A 523 -8.73 -1.25 12.35
N ALA A 524 -8.94 -0.60 13.50
CA ALA A 524 -7.90 -0.25 14.46
C ALA A 524 -8.53 -0.21 15.86
N GLY A 525 -7.88 -0.77 16.86
CA GLY A 525 -8.40 -0.83 18.23
C GLY A 525 -9.86 -1.32 18.29
N ASP A 526 -10.74 -0.51 18.90
CA ASP A 526 -12.17 -0.82 19.06
C ASP A 526 -13.06 -0.27 17.93
N GLY A 527 -12.46 0.30 16.85
CA GLY A 527 -13.17 0.92 15.75
C GLY A 527 -12.81 0.37 14.37
N CYS A 528 -13.65 0.71 13.38
CA CYS A 528 -13.43 0.35 12.00
C CYS A 528 -14.08 1.35 11.03
N VAL A 529 -13.62 1.34 9.79
CA VAL A 529 -14.29 2.01 8.68
C VAL A 529 -14.73 0.96 7.66
N VAL A 530 -16.03 0.91 7.40
CA VAL A 530 -16.64 0.06 6.37
C VAL A 530 -16.87 0.91 5.13
N THR A 531 -16.38 0.45 4.00
CA THR A 531 -16.55 1.14 2.71
C THR A 531 -17.13 0.17 1.70
N GLY A 532 -18.11 0.62 0.93
CA GLY A 532 -18.71 -0.21 -0.10
C GLY A 532 -20.06 0.29 -0.57
N ARG A 533 -20.76 -0.57 -1.30
CA ARG A 533 -22.14 -0.32 -1.74
C ARG A 533 -22.85 -1.63 -1.99
N GLY A 534 -24.16 -1.65 -1.72
CA GLY A 534 -25.02 -2.73 -2.15
C GLY A 534 -25.15 -2.77 -3.68
N MET A 535 -25.63 -3.91 -4.20
CA MET A 535 -25.74 -4.13 -5.67
C MET A 535 -26.68 -3.13 -6.35
N ASP A 536 -27.68 -2.62 -5.63
CA ASP A 536 -28.68 -1.67 -6.14
C ASP A 536 -28.38 -0.22 -5.72
N ASP A 537 -27.30 0.02 -4.97
CA ASP A 537 -26.94 1.36 -4.53
C ASP A 537 -26.21 2.13 -5.64
N ALA A 538 -26.66 3.34 -5.89
CA ALA A 538 -26.05 4.20 -6.91
C ALA A 538 -24.74 4.85 -6.43
N ALA A 539 -24.58 5.05 -5.11
CA ALA A 539 -23.45 5.73 -4.51
C ALA A 539 -22.67 4.81 -3.57
N MET A 540 -21.36 5.02 -3.48
CA MET A 540 -20.49 4.43 -2.46
C MET A 540 -20.92 4.91 -1.08
N GLN A 541 -20.91 4.02 -0.10
CA GLN A 541 -21.15 4.30 1.32
C GLN A 541 -19.83 4.14 2.08
N MET A 542 -19.61 5.02 3.05
CA MET A 542 -18.49 4.91 3.98
C MET A 542 -19.01 5.21 5.38
N GLN A 543 -18.70 4.33 6.33
CA GLN A 543 -19.20 4.43 7.69
C GLN A 543 -18.05 4.18 8.66
N HIS A 544 -17.80 5.14 9.54
CA HIS A 544 -16.91 4.97 10.67
C HIS A 544 -17.70 4.42 11.86
N CYS A 545 -17.27 3.30 12.41
CA CYS A 545 -17.94 2.57 13.49
C CYS A 545 -16.99 2.38 14.66
N MET A 546 -17.49 2.53 15.88
CA MET A 546 -16.71 2.31 17.10
C MET A 546 -17.58 1.74 18.22
N ASN A 547 -17.04 0.82 19.00
CA ASN A 547 -17.65 0.36 20.23
C ASN A 547 -17.33 1.34 21.37
N VAL A 548 -18.35 2.03 21.88
CA VAL A 548 -18.22 3.02 22.96
C VAL A 548 -18.84 2.46 24.25
N ARG A 549 -18.15 2.61 25.37
CA ARG A 549 -18.69 2.30 26.69
C ARG A 549 -19.59 3.45 27.14
N THR A 550 -20.88 3.21 27.24
CA THR A 550 -21.82 4.17 27.83
C THR A 550 -22.01 3.85 29.32
N THR A 551 -21.55 4.75 30.17
CA THR A 551 -21.92 4.74 31.59
C THR A 551 -23.21 5.52 31.72
N ASP A 552 -24.37 4.86 31.74
CA ASP A 552 -25.61 5.50 32.16
C ASP A 552 -25.51 5.82 33.69
N GLY A 553 -25.06 7.03 33.97
CA GLY A 553 -24.94 7.56 35.32
C GLY A 553 -26.12 8.39 35.75
N ASP A 554 -27.26 7.79 36.02
CA ASP A 554 -28.24 8.37 36.96
C ASP A 554 -28.02 7.75 38.34
N GLY A 555 -27.53 8.59 39.25
CA GLY A 555 -26.96 8.29 40.53
C GLY A 555 -27.88 7.67 41.58
N ASP A 556 -28.30 6.43 41.41
CA ASP A 556 -28.88 5.60 42.46
C ASP A 556 -28.29 4.17 42.42
N GLY A 557 -27.09 4.02 42.94
CA GLY A 557 -26.56 2.87 43.73
C GLY A 557 -26.84 1.43 43.24
N VAL A 558 -27.08 1.19 41.95
CA VAL A 558 -27.14 -0.14 41.35
C VAL A 558 -25.94 -0.26 40.41
N ASP A 559 -25.16 -1.33 40.51
CA ASP A 559 -24.07 -1.64 39.60
C ASP A 559 -24.53 -1.44 38.17
N ALA A 560 -24.17 -0.29 37.58
CA ALA A 560 -24.39 -0.02 36.16
C ALA A 560 -23.54 -1.05 35.42
N ALA A 561 -24.18 -2.02 34.76
CA ALA A 561 -23.51 -2.89 33.82
C ALA A 561 -22.94 -1.98 32.74
N ASP A 562 -21.62 -1.99 32.55
CA ASP A 562 -20.95 -1.34 31.41
C ASP A 562 -21.62 -1.86 30.13
N MET A 563 -22.46 -1.05 29.52
CA MET A 563 -23.08 -1.39 28.23
C MET A 563 -22.15 -0.91 27.12
N MET A 564 -21.69 -1.84 26.30
CA MET A 564 -21.05 -1.51 25.02
C MET A 564 -22.13 -1.17 24.00
N SER A 565 -22.04 -0.01 23.37
CA SER A 565 -22.88 0.37 22.24
C SER A 565 -22.02 0.71 21.02
N MET A 566 -22.43 0.23 19.86
CA MET A 566 -21.77 0.58 18.61
C MET A 566 -22.30 1.94 18.14
N VAL A 567 -21.41 2.92 18.01
CA VAL A 567 -21.69 4.20 17.36
C VAL A 567 -21.32 4.05 15.88
N VAL A 568 -22.20 4.53 15.00
CA VAL A 568 -21.98 4.54 13.55
C VAL A 568 -22.07 5.97 13.07
N SER A 569 -20.98 6.47 12.48
CA SER A 569 -20.90 7.79 11.86
C SER A 569 -20.81 7.63 10.33
N PRO A 570 -21.91 7.92 9.60
CA PRO A 570 -21.84 7.97 8.15
C PRO A 570 -20.92 9.11 7.70
N ILE A 571 -19.95 8.80 6.82
CA ILE A 571 -19.10 9.80 6.19
C ILE A 571 -19.84 10.37 4.97
N GLU A 572 -19.89 11.70 4.88
CA GLU A 572 -20.61 12.38 3.80
C GLU A 572 -20.04 12.02 2.42
N ASN A 573 -20.91 11.80 1.45
CA ASN A 573 -20.58 11.53 0.06
C ASN A 573 -21.13 12.66 -0.82
N HIS A 574 -20.22 13.42 -1.47
CA HIS A 574 -20.55 14.55 -2.34
C HIS A 574 -20.59 14.16 -3.82
N ALA A 575 -20.45 12.88 -4.16
CA ALA A 575 -20.46 12.43 -5.54
C ALA A 575 -21.85 12.52 -6.18
N GLU A 576 -21.85 12.79 -7.48
CA GLU A 576 -23.06 12.66 -8.31
C GLU A 576 -23.39 11.17 -8.52
N THR A 577 -24.63 10.90 -8.80
CA THR A 577 -25.11 9.58 -9.19
C THR A 577 -25.61 9.56 -10.63
N PRO A 578 -25.68 8.38 -11.29
CA PRO A 578 -26.11 8.28 -12.68
C PRO A 578 -27.54 8.82 -12.96
N GLY A 579 -28.34 9.13 -11.92
CA GLY A 579 -29.69 9.67 -12.08
C GLY A 579 -30.74 8.65 -12.54
N PHE A 580 -30.37 7.38 -12.68
CA PHE A 580 -31.30 6.30 -13.02
C PHE A 580 -30.91 5.01 -12.28
N MET A 581 -31.92 4.16 -12.05
CA MET A 581 -31.70 2.82 -11.50
C MET A 581 -31.64 1.83 -12.67
N PRO A 582 -30.57 1.04 -12.79
CA PRO A 582 -30.40 0.13 -13.93
C PRO A 582 -31.35 -1.05 -13.92
N ASN A 583 -32.09 -1.31 -12.80
CA ASN A 583 -32.99 -2.46 -12.62
C ASN A 583 -32.34 -3.78 -13.05
N VAL A 584 -31.13 -4.02 -12.60
CA VAL A 584 -30.38 -5.22 -12.97
C VAL A 584 -31.12 -6.46 -12.53
N ARG A 585 -31.31 -7.39 -13.46
CA ARG A 585 -31.83 -8.72 -13.16
C ARG A 585 -30.72 -9.75 -13.32
N PHE A 586 -30.35 -10.39 -12.23
CA PHE A 586 -29.39 -11.47 -12.25
C PHE A 586 -30.08 -12.78 -12.61
N VAL A 587 -29.42 -13.56 -13.46
CA VAL A 587 -29.91 -14.87 -13.91
C VAL A 587 -28.75 -15.88 -13.93
N ARG A 588 -29.07 -17.15 -13.71
CA ARG A 588 -28.12 -18.24 -13.91
C ARG A 588 -28.41 -18.93 -15.25
N LEU A 589 -27.38 -19.11 -16.07
CA LEU A 589 -27.49 -19.62 -17.43
C LEU A 589 -26.77 -20.94 -17.62
N GLY A 590 -27.45 -21.86 -18.35
CA GLY A 590 -26.92 -23.13 -18.77
C GLY A 590 -26.68 -24.14 -17.65
N GLU A 591 -26.09 -25.28 -18.01
CA GLU A 591 -25.81 -26.37 -17.06
C GLU A 591 -24.69 -26.02 -16.06
N ARG A 592 -23.84 -25.05 -16.40
CA ARG A 592 -22.78 -24.55 -15.53
C ARG A 592 -23.23 -23.48 -14.54
N ALA A 593 -24.51 -23.14 -14.54
CA ALA A 593 -25.11 -22.10 -13.68
C ALA A 593 -24.33 -20.76 -13.73
N LEU A 594 -23.84 -20.35 -14.92
CA LEU A 594 -23.09 -19.12 -15.09
C LEU A 594 -23.92 -17.89 -14.69
N TYR A 595 -23.34 -17.03 -13.89
CA TYR A 595 -23.99 -15.75 -13.52
C TYR A 595 -24.02 -14.81 -14.71
N ALA A 596 -25.15 -14.18 -14.94
CA ALA A 596 -25.33 -13.14 -15.95
C ALA A 596 -26.22 -12.04 -15.41
N ALA A 597 -25.96 -10.81 -15.85
CA ALA A 597 -26.77 -9.64 -15.54
C ALA A 597 -27.51 -9.19 -16.80
N VAL A 598 -28.82 -8.92 -16.67
CA VAL A 598 -29.65 -8.31 -17.71
C VAL A 598 -30.00 -6.90 -17.23
N ILE A 599 -29.60 -5.91 -17.99
CA ILE A 599 -29.81 -4.48 -17.73
C ILE A 599 -30.90 -3.95 -18.67
#